data_6320e7a3c98c4f45a0353806c1fecb32
#
_entry.id   6320e7a3c98c4f45a0353806c1fecb32
#
_cell.length_a   1.000
_cell.length_b   1.000
_cell.length_c   1.000
_cell.angle_alpha   90.00
_cell.angle_beta   90.00
_cell.angle_gamma   90.00
#
_symmetry.space_group_name_H-M   'P 1'
#
loop_
_entity.id
_entity.type
_entity.pdbx_description
1 polymer ?
#
loop_
_entity_poly.entity_id
_entity_poly.type
_entity_poly.pdbx_seq_one_letter_code
_entity_poly.pdbx_strand_id
1 'polypeptide(L)'
;KNMDDSPMDRFWEVDLLRGIAILLMVFYHFAFDLNYFGLVKIDVNSGIFLSLARLTVTLFLLLVGLSLNLSLSRAERLGRQDQFKRRLFRRSAWILTLAFCITVVTYLLLGWGYILFGALHLIGLSLLLAYPFLGMEWKNFILGSILIILSLYVPEISVENYWLLWLGLAPAGFYSLDYVPVLPWFGVILYGVGLGGLLYPGYKRRVSLLDRSNV
;
A
#
# COMPACT_ATOMS: atom_id res chain seq x y z
N LYS A 1 -21.83 -25.43 22.77
CA LYS A 1 -21.07 -24.19 22.61
C LYS A 1 -21.22 -23.80 21.14
N ASN A 2 -22.27 -23.04 20.88
CA ASN A 2 -22.65 -22.62 19.53
C ASN A 2 -21.57 -21.64 19.03
N MET A 3 -20.68 -22.08 18.16
CA MET A 3 -19.97 -21.19 17.28
C MET A 3 -21.01 -20.69 16.29
N ASP A 4 -21.23 -19.38 16.33
CA ASP A 4 -22.08 -18.65 15.40
C ASP A 4 -21.51 -18.84 13.98
N ASP A 5 -22.07 -19.77 13.21
CA ASP A 5 -21.73 -20.08 11.82
C ASP A 5 -22.33 -19.06 10.84
N SER A 6 -22.70 -17.87 11.33
CA SER A 6 -23.12 -16.80 10.44
C SER A 6 -22.01 -16.51 9.43
N PRO A 7 -22.32 -16.41 8.12
CA PRO A 7 -21.33 -16.05 7.11
C PRO A 7 -20.70 -14.71 7.55
N MET A 8 -19.36 -14.73 7.73
CA MET A 8 -18.64 -13.53 8.16
C MET A 8 -18.84 -12.45 7.12
N ASP A 9 -19.61 -11.41 7.49
CA ASP A 9 -20.00 -10.33 6.60
C ASP A 9 -18.78 -9.65 5.99
N ARG A 10 -18.84 -9.42 4.69
CA ARG A 10 -17.91 -8.56 4.00
C ARG A 10 -18.15 -7.12 4.41
N PHE A 11 -17.11 -6.35 4.57
CA PHE A 11 -17.18 -4.92 4.82
C PHE A 11 -17.30 -4.20 3.48
N TRP A 12 -18.54 -3.96 3.02
CA TRP A 12 -18.83 -3.34 1.72
C TRP A 12 -18.16 -1.99 1.53
N GLU A 13 -18.01 -1.22 2.62
CA GLU A 13 -17.32 0.08 2.62
C GLU A 13 -15.84 -0.05 2.25
N VAL A 14 -15.18 -1.12 2.69
CA VAL A 14 -13.78 -1.41 2.33
C VAL A 14 -13.67 -1.83 0.87
N ASP A 15 -14.62 -2.63 0.40
CA ASP A 15 -14.66 -3.07 -1.01
C ASP A 15 -14.99 -1.90 -1.94
N LEU A 16 -15.86 -0.98 -1.53
CA LEU A 16 -16.15 0.27 -2.25
C LEU A 16 -14.90 1.15 -2.38
N LEU A 17 -14.19 1.39 -1.26
CA LEU A 17 -12.95 2.18 -1.28
C LEU A 17 -11.87 1.54 -2.14
N ARG A 18 -11.76 0.21 -2.17
CA ARG A 18 -10.86 -0.51 -3.09
C ARG A 18 -11.24 -0.28 -4.54
N GLY A 19 -12.54 -0.35 -4.85
CA GLY A 19 -13.06 -0.06 -6.20
C GLY A 19 -12.71 1.36 -6.63
N ILE A 20 -12.92 2.35 -5.77
CA ILE A 20 -12.57 3.74 -6.04
C ILE A 20 -11.05 3.88 -6.24
N ALA A 21 -10.21 3.28 -5.40
CA ALA A 21 -8.76 3.33 -5.54
C ALA A 21 -8.28 2.73 -6.87
N ILE A 22 -8.89 1.63 -7.32
CA ILE A 22 -8.57 1.01 -8.62
C ILE A 22 -8.98 1.93 -9.77
N LEU A 23 -10.17 2.53 -9.73
CA LEU A 23 -10.63 3.45 -10.77
C LEU A 23 -9.73 4.69 -10.88
N LEU A 24 -9.34 5.27 -9.74
CA LEU A 24 -8.40 6.40 -9.71
C LEU A 24 -7.03 6.00 -10.28
N MET A 25 -6.54 4.81 -9.94
CA MET A 25 -5.28 4.29 -10.45
C MET A 25 -5.33 4.10 -11.97
N VAL A 26 -6.39 3.47 -12.50
CA VAL A 26 -6.57 3.27 -13.95
C VAL A 26 -6.65 4.61 -14.68
N PHE A 27 -7.42 5.55 -14.13
CA PHE A 27 -7.55 6.90 -14.70
C PHE A 27 -6.20 7.63 -14.76
N TYR A 28 -5.44 7.61 -13.65
CA TYR A 28 -4.13 8.25 -13.61
C TYR A 28 -3.15 7.62 -14.60
N HIS A 29 -3.06 6.28 -14.65
CA HIS A 29 -2.17 5.59 -15.59
C HIS A 29 -2.55 5.86 -17.05
N PHE A 30 -3.84 5.89 -17.35
CA PHE A 30 -4.30 6.24 -18.68
C PHE A 30 -3.87 7.66 -19.10
N ALA A 31 -4.03 8.64 -18.20
CA ALA A 31 -3.57 10.01 -18.44
C ALA A 31 -2.03 10.09 -18.59
N PHE A 32 -1.31 9.33 -17.76
CA PHE A 32 0.14 9.20 -17.84
C PHE A 32 0.58 8.63 -19.19
N ASP A 33 -0.04 7.54 -19.65
CA ASP A 33 0.28 6.89 -20.90
C ASP A 33 0.02 7.82 -22.11
N LEU A 34 -1.12 8.53 -22.11
CA LEU A 34 -1.43 9.50 -23.16
C LEU A 34 -0.36 10.60 -23.26
N ASN A 35 0.13 11.08 -22.12
CA ASN A 35 1.21 12.05 -22.10
C ASN A 35 2.56 11.44 -22.51
N TYR A 36 2.88 10.24 -22.02
CA TYR A 36 4.13 9.54 -22.30
C TYR A 36 4.30 9.24 -23.80
N PHE A 37 3.22 8.84 -24.47
CA PHE A 37 3.22 8.62 -25.93
C PHE A 37 3.03 9.90 -26.75
N GLY A 38 2.96 11.06 -26.10
CA GLY A 38 2.84 12.36 -26.78
C GLY A 38 1.48 12.60 -27.44
N LEU A 39 0.46 11.80 -27.12
CA LEU A 39 -0.89 11.93 -27.68
C LEU A 39 -1.64 13.14 -27.10
N VAL A 40 -1.37 13.49 -25.88
CA VAL A 40 -1.92 14.66 -25.19
C VAL A 40 -0.82 15.34 -24.36
N LYS A 41 -0.77 16.66 -24.37
CA LYS A 41 0.17 17.44 -23.56
C LYS A 41 -0.45 17.70 -22.19
N ILE A 42 -0.29 16.78 -21.26
CA ILE A 42 -0.72 16.89 -19.88
C ILE A 42 0.53 16.88 -18.99
N ASP A 43 0.68 17.88 -18.13
CA ASP A 43 1.73 17.80 -17.10
C ASP A 43 1.25 16.91 -15.93
N VAL A 44 1.56 15.62 -16.01
CA VAL A 44 1.18 14.62 -15.01
C VAL A 44 1.97 14.74 -13.70
N ASN A 45 3.07 15.51 -13.70
CA ASN A 45 3.95 15.71 -12.56
C ASN A 45 3.66 17.00 -11.77
N SER A 46 2.61 17.75 -12.15
CA SER A 46 2.24 18.99 -11.47
C SER A 46 0.73 19.10 -11.24
N GLY A 47 0.35 20.09 -10.44
CA GLY A 47 -1.04 20.49 -10.22
C GLY A 47 -1.95 19.35 -9.78
N ILE A 48 -3.11 19.24 -10.46
CA ILE A 48 -4.18 18.32 -10.10
C ILE A 48 -3.79 16.84 -10.32
N PHE A 49 -3.00 16.54 -11.35
CA PHE A 49 -2.58 15.16 -11.65
C PHE A 49 -1.58 14.63 -10.61
N LEU A 50 -0.63 15.46 -10.15
CA LEU A 50 0.26 15.08 -9.06
C LEU A 50 -0.51 14.85 -7.76
N SER A 51 -1.50 15.71 -7.47
CA SER A 51 -2.36 15.54 -6.29
C SER A 51 -3.19 14.27 -6.37
N LEU A 52 -3.73 13.95 -7.56
CA LEU A 52 -4.47 12.73 -7.83
C LEU A 52 -3.59 11.48 -7.65
N ALA A 53 -2.36 11.49 -8.19
CA ALA A 53 -1.40 10.41 -8.01
C ALA A 53 -1.12 10.13 -6.52
N ARG A 54 -0.80 11.20 -5.76
CA ARG A 54 -0.53 11.10 -4.32
C ARG A 54 -1.74 10.59 -3.55
N LEU A 55 -2.93 11.09 -3.84
CA LEU A 55 -4.17 10.63 -3.23
C LEU A 55 -4.42 9.14 -3.52
N THR A 56 -4.25 8.74 -4.77
CA THR A 56 -4.45 7.35 -5.22
C THR A 56 -3.50 6.40 -4.50
N VAL A 57 -2.20 6.72 -4.47
CA VAL A 57 -1.19 5.91 -3.76
C VAL A 57 -1.50 5.86 -2.27
N THR A 58 -1.81 7.00 -1.64
CA THR A 58 -2.15 7.07 -0.21
C THR A 58 -3.35 6.20 0.11
N LEU A 59 -4.44 6.33 -0.64
CA LEU A 59 -5.66 5.54 -0.44
C LEU A 59 -5.37 4.05 -0.62
N PHE A 60 -4.64 3.68 -1.66
CA PHE A 60 -4.29 2.29 -1.93
C PHE A 60 -3.46 1.67 -0.81
N LEU A 61 -2.43 2.36 -0.32
CA LEU A 61 -1.55 1.87 0.75
C LEU A 61 -2.25 1.82 2.11
N LEU A 62 -3.13 2.78 2.42
CA LEU A 62 -4.01 2.70 3.59
C LEU A 62 -4.87 1.44 3.55
N LEU A 63 -5.47 1.14 2.38
CA LEU A 63 -6.31 -0.04 2.20
C LEU A 63 -5.51 -1.35 2.26
N VAL A 64 -4.24 -1.36 1.85
CA VAL A 64 -3.33 -2.50 2.04
C VAL A 64 -3.16 -2.78 3.53
N GLY A 65 -2.82 -1.78 4.34
CA GLY A 65 -2.64 -1.91 5.79
C GLY A 65 -3.94 -2.34 6.50
N LEU A 66 -5.05 -1.68 6.21
CA LEU A 66 -6.37 -2.00 6.75
C LEU A 66 -6.78 -3.45 6.43
N SER A 67 -6.60 -3.86 5.17
CA SER A 67 -6.94 -5.22 4.71
C SER A 67 -6.06 -6.28 5.36
N LEU A 68 -4.80 -5.95 5.63
CA LEU A 68 -3.89 -6.85 6.31
C LEU A 68 -4.34 -7.10 7.75
N ASN A 69 -4.72 -6.04 8.49
CA ASN A 69 -5.27 -6.16 9.84
C ASN A 69 -6.58 -6.95 9.85
N LEU A 70 -7.51 -6.67 8.93
CA LEU A 70 -8.76 -7.44 8.80
C LEU A 70 -8.50 -8.91 8.52
N SER A 71 -7.51 -9.23 7.69
CA SER A 71 -7.14 -10.61 7.37
C SER A 71 -6.61 -11.37 8.60
N LEU A 72 -5.82 -10.69 9.45
CA LEU A 72 -5.35 -11.24 10.73
C LEU A 72 -6.54 -11.45 11.68
N SER A 73 -7.33 -10.42 11.94
CA SER A 73 -8.47 -10.49 12.88
C SER A 73 -9.46 -11.60 12.48
N ARG A 74 -9.67 -11.79 11.19
CA ARG A 74 -10.46 -12.92 10.67
C ARG A 74 -9.79 -14.27 10.97
N ALA A 75 -8.49 -14.36 10.78
CA ALA A 75 -7.74 -15.59 11.04
C ALA A 75 -7.72 -15.96 12.53
N GLU A 76 -7.60 -14.96 13.41
CA GLU A 76 -7.69 -15.11 14.87
C GLU A 76 -9.07 -15.63 15.29
N ARG A 77 -10.12 -15.01 14.79
CA ARG A 77 -11.51 -15.44 15.06
C ARG A 77 -11.79 -16.88 14.64
N LEU A 78 -11.13 -17.35 13.57
CA LEU A 78 -11.26 -18.71 13.05
C LEU A 78 -10.24 -19.70 13.65
N GLY A 79 -9.31 -19.28 14.52
CA GLY A 79 -8.22 -20.12 15.02
C GLY A 79 -7.23 -20.58 13.93
N ARG A 80 -7.05 -19.78 12.84
CA ARG A 80 -6.25 -20.13 11.65
C ARG A 80 -5.01 -19.23 11.48
N GLN A 81 -4.38 -18.82 12.56
CA GLN A 81 -3.24 -17.89 12.54
C GLN A 81 -2.03 -18.42 11.76
N ASP A 82 -1.71 -19.73 11.86
CA ASP A 82 -0.60 -20.32 11.10
C ASP A 82 -0.87 -20.33 9.59
N GLN A 83 -2.14 -20.53 9.19
CA GLN A 83 -2.53 -20.41 7.80
C GLN A 83 -2.41 -18.96 7.29
N PHE A 84 -2.72 -17.97 8.14
CA PHE A 84 -2.55 -16.57 7.82
C PHE A 84 -1.08 -16.26 7.53
N LYS A 85 -0.14 -16.65 8.42
CA LYS A 85 1.30 -16.46 8.23
C LYS A 85 1.76 -17.03 6.89
N ARG A 86 1.44 -18.31 6.64
CA ARG A 86 1.84 -18.97 5.39
C ARG A 86 1.28 -18.29 4.14
N ARG A 87 0.02 -17.84 4.18
CA ARG A 87 -0.61 -17.09 3.09
C ARG A 87 0.04 -15.73 2.89
N LEU A 88 0.37 -15.03 3.98
CA LEU A 88 1.03 -13.74 3.96
C LEU A 88 2.38 -13.83 3.26
N PHE A 89 3.25 -14.75 3.70
CA PHE A 89 4.56 -14.97 3.09
C PHE A 89 4.47 -15.34 1.61
N ARG A 90 3.57 -16.27 1.27
CA ARG A 90 3.35 -16.66 -0.13
C ARG A 90 2.87 -15.49 -0.99
N ARG A 91 1.94 -14.67 -0.48
CA ARG A 91 1.44 -13.50 -1.21
C ARG A 91 2.53 -12.45 -1.39
N SER A 92 3.30 -12.17 -0.34
CA SER A 92 4.45 -11.27 -0.43
C SER A 92 5.46 -11.74 -1.47
N ALA A 93 5.86 -13.02 -1.43
CA ALA A 93 6.80 -13.59 -2.39
C ALA A 93 6.29 -13.47 -3.83
N TRP A 94 5.02 -13.76 -4.09
CA TRP A 94 4.41 -13.58 -5.41
C TRP A 94 4.45 -12.13 -5.90
N ILE A 95 4.07 -11.18 -5.03
CA ILE A 95 4.07 -9.75 -5.38
C ILE A 95 5.50 -9.30 -5.66
N LEU A 96 6.49 -9.70 -4.84
CA LEU A 96 7.90 -9.36 -5.06
C LEU A 96 8.45 -9.99 -6.35
N THR A 97 8.05 -11.20 -6.68
CA THR A 97 8.41 -11.82 -7.96
C THR A 97 7.88 -11.02 -9.15
N LEU A 98 6.59 -10.63 -9.10
CA LEU A 98 6.01 -9.78 -10.14
C LEU A 98 6.69 -8.41 -10.22
N ALA A 99 7.00 -7.81 -9.07
CA ALA A 99 7.74 -6.55 -8.99
C ALA A 99 9.12 -6.67 -9.65
N PHE A 100 9.85 -7.74 -9.35
CA PHE A 100 11.14 -8.03 -9.98
C PHE A 100 11.02 -8.26 -11.50
N CYS A 101 9.97 -8.97 -11.95
CA CYS A 101 9.70 -9.10 -13.38
C CYS A 101 9.51 -7.74 -14.05
N ILE A 102 8.79 -6.81 -13.42
CA ILE A 102 8.60 -5.45 -13.94
C ILE A 102 9.96 -4.72 -14.01
N THR A 103 10.81 -4.84 -12.98
CA THR A 103 12.16 -4.27 -13.02
C THR A 103 12.94 -4.79 -14.23
N VAL A 104 12.97 -6.10 -14.44
CA VAL A 104 13.69 -6.72 -15.58
C VAL A 104 13.12 -6.24 -16.90
N VAL A 105 11.81 -6.27 -17.08
CA VAL A 105 11.15 -5.86 -18.32
C VAL A 105 11.41 -4.39 -18.61
N THR A 106 11.23 -3.51 -17.61
CA THR A 106 11.45 -2.07 -17.81
C THR A 106 12.92 -1.73 -18.03
N TYR A 107 13.85 -2.46 -17.38
CA TYR A 107 15.28 -2.33 -17.66
C TYR A 107 15.63 -2.68 -19.11
N LEU A 108 15.09 -3.78 -19.64
CA LEU A 108 15.37 -4.22 -21.01
C LEU A 108 14.73 -3.32 -22.07
N LEU A 109 13.56 -2.74 -21.79
CA LEU A 109 12.82 -1.93 -22.76
C LEU A 109 13.22 -0.46 -22.74
N LEU A 110 13.52 0.11 -21.57
CA LEU A 110 13.73 1.55 -21.41
C LEU A 110 15.20 1.92 -21.28
N GLY A 111 16.02 1.04 -20.70
CA GLY A 111 17.43 1.28 -20.41
C GLY A 111 17.71 2.36 -19.37
N TRP A 112 16.95 3.48 -19.38
CA TRP A 112 17.04 4.57 -18.42
C TRP A 112 15.65 4.87 -17.83
N GLY A 113 15.60 5.18 -16.52
CA GLY A 113 14.32 5.43 -15.84
C GLY A 113 13.51 4.16 -15.53
N TYR A 114 14.12 2.97 -15.67
CA TYR A 114 13.47 1.71 -15.33
C TYR A 114 13.02 1.66 -13.86
N ILE A 115 12.05 0.81 -13.56
CA ILE A 115 11.46 0.69 -12.23
C ILE A 115 12.34 -0.20 -11.37
N LEU A 116 13.09 0.42 -10.44
CA LEU A 116 13.96 -0.31 -9.51
C LEU A 116 13.25 -0.61 -8.18
N PHE A 117 12.47 0.32 -7.66
CA PHE A 117 11.67 0.14 -6.45
C PHE A 117 10.35 0.92 -6.56
N GLY A 118 9.34 0.32 -7.18
CA GLY A 118 8.02 0.91 -7.36
C GLY A 118 6.96 0.41 -6.37
N ALA A 119 5.70 0.77 -6.62
CA ALA A 119 4.58 0.46 -5.74
C ALA A 119 4.43 -1.03 -5.41
N LEU A 120 4.62 -1.93 -6.38
CA LEU A 120 4.55 -3.38 -6.14
C LEU A 120 5.68 -3.88 -5.23
N HIS A 121 6.90 -3.34 -5.37
CA HIS A 121 8.02 -3.67 -4.48
C HIS A 121 7.68 -3.26 -3.05
N LEU A 122 7.19 -2.03 -2.87
CA LEU A 122 6.77 -1.55 -1.55
C LEU A 122 5.67 -2.43 -0.96
N ILE A 123 4.61 -2.74 -1.71
CA ILE A 123 3.49 -3.56 -1.22
C ILE A 123 4.00 -4.94 -0.79
N GLY A 124 4.77 -5.61 -1.65
CA GLY A 124 5.32 -6.93 -1.36
C GLY A 124 6.20 -6.93 -0.10
N LEU A 125 7.13 -5.99 0.01
CA LEU A 125 7.99 -5.84 1.18
C LEU A 125 7.19 -5.46 2.43
N SER A 126 6.23 -4.54 2.30
CA SER A 126 5.42 -4.04 3.42
C SER A 126 4.54 -5.10 4.05
N LEU A 127 4.09 -6.10 3.31
CA LEU A 127 3.35 -7.24 3.88
C LEU A 127 4.20 -7.98 4.93
N LEU A 128 5.50 -8.11 4.69
CA LEU A 128 6.44 -8.73 5.64
C LEU A 128 6.77 -7.78 6.79
N LEU A 129 7.13 -6.54 6.45
CA LEU A 129 7.51 -5.52 7.43
C LEU A 129 6.37 -5.18 8.39
N ALA A 130 5.12 -5.19 7.93
CA ALA A 130 3.97 -4.87 8.76
C ALA A 130 3.59 -5.99 9.74
N TYR A 131 4.07 -7.23 9.52
CA TYR A 131 3.70 -8.37 10.34
C TYR A 131 3.93 -8.15 11.86
N PRO A 132 5.09 -7.68 12.34
CA PRO A 132 5.32 -7.43 13.76
C PRO A 132 4.49 -6.28 14.35
N PHE A 133 3.92 -5.43 13.52
CA PHE A 133 3.10 -4.29 13.93
C PHE A 133 1.60 -4.60 13.97
N LEU A 134 1.21 -5.79 13.51
CA LEU A 134 -0.18 -6.25 13.59
C LEU A 134 -0.57 -6.43 15.06
N GLY A 135 -1.75 -5.92 15.44
CA GLY A 135 -2.23 -5.92 16.83
C GLY A 135 -1.69 -4.79 17.71
N MET A 136 -0.81 -3.91 17.18
CA MET A 136 -0.31 -2.77 17.96
C MET A 136 -1.29 -1.57 17.97
N GLU A 137 -2.45 -1.68 17.30
CA GLU A 137 -3.52 -0.68 17.28
C GLU A 137 -3.04 0.77 17.15
N TRP A 138 -3.24 1.61 18.21
CA TRP A 138 -2.89 3.02 18.22
C TRP A 138 -1.40 3.32 18.10
N LYS A 139 -0.52 2.36 18.47
CA LYS A 139 0.94 2.52 18.34
C LYS A 139 1.35 2.64 16.87
N ASN A 140 0.59 2.06 15.96
CA ASN A 140 0.83 2.18 14.53
C ASN A 140 0.68 3.61 14.01
N PHE A 141 -0.18 4.43 14.62
CA PHE A 141 -0.29 5.85 14.26
C PHE A 141 0.97 6.62 14.68
N ILE A 142 1.51 6.34 15.88
CA ILE A 142 2.76 6.97 16.33
C ILE A 142 3.92 6.56 15.43
N LEU A 143 4.11 5.25 15.19
CA LEU A 143 5.18 4.75 14.35
C LEU A 143 5.07 5.26 12.91
N GLY A 144 3.84 5.27 12.37
CA GLY A 144 3.57 5.82 11.05
C GLY A 144 3.91 7.32 10.96
N SER A 145 3.55 8.10 12.00
CA SER A 145 3.91 9.53 12.07
C SER A 145 5.42 9.73 12.13
N ILE A 146 6.13 8.94 12.92
CA ILE A 146 7.60 9.00 13.02
C ILE A 146 8.22 8.75 11.63
N LEU A 147 7.79 7.73 10.90
CA LEU A 147 8.31 7.43 9.56
C LEU A 147 8.01 8.54 8.56
N ILE A 148 6.81 9.13 8.62
CA ILE A 148 6.44 10.26 7.75
C ILE A 148 7.30 11.49 8.09
N ILE A 149 7.51 11.80 9.36
CA ILE A 149 8.36 12.93 9.78
C ILE A 149 9.81 12.70 9.37
N LEU A 150 10.35 11.49 9.59
CA LEU A 150 11.71 11.14 9.16
C LEU A 150 11.90 11.31 7.66
N SER A 151 10.88 11.07 6.85
CA SER A 151 10.98 11.25 5.41
C SER A 151 11.21 12.70 4.98
N LEU A 152 10.89 13.68 5.82
CA LEU A 152 11.13 15.11 5.53
C LEU A 152 12.62 15.44 5.53
N TYR A 153 13.44 14.65 6.24
CA TYR A 153 14.89 14.83 6.33
C TYR A 153 15.65 14.00 5.29
N VAL A 154 14.98 13.06 4.63
CA VAL A 154 15.61 12.18 3.60
C VAL A 154 16.23 12.97 2.44
N PRO A 155 15.59 14.02 1.89
CA PRO A 155 16.15 14.78 0.78
C PRO A 155 17.47 15.50 1.11
N GLU A 156 17.76 15.74 2.39
CA GLU A 156 18.97 16.39 2.85
C GLU A 156 20.17 15.43 2.92
N ILE A 157 19.91 14.09 2.85
CA ILE A 157 20.93 13.05 2.96
C ILE A 157 21.42 12.68 1.56
N SER A 158 22.63 13.12 1.22
CA SER A 158 23.26 12.68 -0.02
C SER A 158 23.86 11.28 0.13
N VAL A 159 23.53 10.39 -0.80
CA VAL A 159 24.10 9.04 -0.90
C VAL A 159 24.70 8.83 -2.29
N GLU A 160 25.80 8.09 -2.39
CA GLU A 160 26.48 7.83 -3.66
C GLU A 160 26.06 6.51 -4.31
N ASN A 161 25.33 5.65 -3.57
CA ASN A 161 25.00 4.31 -4.01
C ASN A 161 23.51 4.00 -3.95
N TYR A 162 23.09 2.92 -4.62
CA TYR A 162 21.70 2.49 -4.75
C TYR A 162 21.20 1.57 -3.63
N TRP A 163 22.05 1.21 -2.65
CA TRP A 163 21.69 0.22 -1.62
C TRP A 163 20.56 0.66 -0.69
N LEU A 164 20.42 1.97 -0.47
CA LEU A 164 19.40 2.56 0.39
C LEU A 164 18.21 3.12 -0.39
N LEU A 165 18.15 2.87 -1.71
CA LEU A 165 17.07 3.34 -2.56
C LEU A 165 15.70 2.87 -2.07
N TRP A 166 15.59 1.62 -1.65
CA TRP A 166 14.34 1.07 -1.12
C TRP A 166 13.83 1.82 0.11
N LEU A 167 14.73 2.43 0.88
CA LEU A 167 14.37 3.21 2.07
C LEU A 167 13.91 4.63 1.72
N GLY A 168 14.35 5.19 0.59
CA GLY A 168 14.04 6.56 0.15
C GLY A 168 15.28 7.41 -0.12
N LEU A 169 16.49 6.88 0.17
CA LEU A 169 17.75 7.55 -0.05
C LEU A 169 18.24 7.24 -1.48
N ALA A 170 18.12 8.22 -2.36
CA ALA A 170 18.50 8.08 -3.76
C ALA A 170 19.74 8.93 -4.09
N PRO A 171 20.63 8.45 -5.00
CA PRO A 171 21.73 9.27 -5.50
C PRO A 171 21.24 10.50 -6.26
N ALA A 172 22.08 11.53 -6.33
CA ALA A 172 21.78 12.72 -7.12
C ALA A 172 21.53 12.36 -8.59
N GLY A 173 20.45 12.89 -9.17
CA GLY A 173 20.05 12.60 -10.55
C GLY A 173 19.35 11.25 -10.76
N PHE A 174 19.04 10.50 -9.71
CA PHE A 174 18.24 9.30 -9.83
C PHE A 174 16.83 9.63 -10.37
N TYR A 175 16.43 8.85 -11.38
CA TYR A 175 15.09 8.93 -11.96
C TYR A 175 14.55 7.52 -12.20
N SER A 176 13.27 7.32 -11.93
CA SER A 176 12.53 6.10 -12.22
C SER A 176 11.08 6.45 -12.53
N LEU A 177 10.47 5.73 -13.45
CA LEU A 177 9.06 5.93 -13.85
C LEU A 177 8.08 5.67 -12.69
N ASP A 178 8.41 4.72 -11.82
CA ASP A 178 7.66 4.42 -10.60
C ASP A 178 8.66 4.28 -9.46
N TYR A 179 8.65 5.24 -8.53
CA TYR A 179 9.49 5.22 -7.35
C TYR A 179 8.67 5.49 -6.09
N VAL A 180 8.46 4.43 -5.32
CA VAL A 180 7.64 4.47 -4.10
C VAL A 180 8.43 3.80 -2.96
N PRO A 181 9.36 4.53 -2.32
CA PRO A 181 10.22 3.98 -1.27
C PRO A 181 9.46 3.73 0.04
N VAL A 182 10.11 3.00 0.95
CA VAL A 182 9.54 2.71 2.27
C VAL A 182 9.22 3.98 3.05
N LEU A 183 10.09 4.98 3.03
CA LEU A 183 9.81 6.30 3.61
C LEU A 183 9.26 7.24 2.53
N PRO A 184 8.10 7.87 2.75
CA PRO A 184 7.20 7.82 3.92
C PRO A 184 6.13 6.71 3.85
N TRP A 185 6.05 5.97 2.76
CA TRP A 185 4.88 5.19 2.36
C TRP A 185 4.54 4.01 3.26
N PHE A 186 5.54 3.41 3.92
CA PHE A 186 5.27 2.39 4.92
C PHE A 186 4.58 2.97 6.17
N GLY A 187 4.84 4.24 6.50
CA GLY A 187 4.10 4.97 7.51
C GLY A 187 2.60 5.03 7.20
N VAL A 188 2.23 5.28 5.94
CA VAL A 188 0.83 5.27 5.47
C VAL A 188 0.21 3.87 5.63
N ILE A 189 0.96 2.80 5.34
CA ILE A 189 0.48 1.42 5.54
C ILE A 189 0.24 1.14 7.03
N LEU A 190 1.12 1.60 7.93
CA LEU A 190 0.92 1.47 9.38
C LEU A 190 -0.34 2.23 9.86
N TYR A 191 -0.63 3.41 9.30
CA TYR A 191 -1.92 4.08 9.54
C TYR A 191 -3.09 3.20 9.13
N GLY A 192 -3.01 2.55 7.98
CA GLY A 192 -4.03 1.59 7.53
C GLY A 192 -4.20 0.41 8.50
N VAL A 193 -3.10 -0.16 9.01
CA VAL A 193 -3.13 -1.23 10.04
C VAL A 193 -3.82 -0.72 11.31
N GLY A 194 -3.45 0.47 11.79
CA GLY A 194 -4.07 1.11 12.95
C GLY A 194 -5.57 1.35 12.77
N LEU A 195 -5.98 1.88 11.61
CA LEU A 195 -7.39 2.07 11.25
C LEU A 195 -8.16 0.74 11.23
N GLY A 196 -7.55 -0.33 10.72
CA GLY A 196 -8.14 -1.66 10.73
C GLY A 196 -8.45 -2.14 12.15
N GLY A 197 -7.53 -1.97 13.11
CA GLY A 197 -7.72 -2.30 14.51
C GLY A 197 -8.75 -1.42 15.20
N LEU A 198 -8.76 -0.11 14.88
CA LEU A 198 -9.67 0.86 15.50
C LEU A 198 -11.12 0.71 15.01
N LEU A 199 -11.32 0.55 13.70
CA LEU A 199 -12.66 0.53 13.07
C LEU A 199 -13.30 -0.87 13.11
N TYR A 200 -12.48 -1.93 13.11
CA TYR A 200 -12.95 -3.33 13.03
C TYR A 200 -12.32 -4.23 14.10
N PRO A 201 -12.41 -3.89 15.40
CA PRO A 201 -11.83 -4.70 16.47
C PRO A 201 -12.42 -6.11 16.47
N GLY A 202 -11.54 -7.15 16.50
CA GLY A 202 -11.98 -8.55 16.49
C GLY A 202 -12.83 -8.94 15.28
N TYR A 203 -12.61 -8.29 14.12
CA TYR A 203 -13.41 -8.48 12.89
C TYR A 203 -14.90 -8.12 13.07
N LYS A 204 -15.21 -7.07 13.84
CA LYS A 204 -16.56 -6.52 14.00
C LYS A 204 -16.55 -5.03 13.75
N ARG A 205 -17.58 -4.50 13.09
CA ARG A 205 -17.71 -3.03 12.92
C ARG A 205 -17.85 -2.36 14.29
N ARG A 206 -17.06 -1.33 14.54
CA ARG A 206 -17.22 -0.47 15.71
C ARG A 206 -18.32 0.58 15.51
N VAL A 207 -18.50 1.04 14.27
CA VAL A 207 -19.49 2.05 13.89
C VAL A 207 -20.45 1.42 12.89
N SER A 208 -21.74 1.38 13.21
CA SER A 208 -22.78 0.94 12.28
C SER A 208 -23.04 2.07 11.24
N LEU A 209 -22.28 2.04 10.14
CA LEU A 209 -22.61 2.86 8.98
C LEU A 209 -23.75 2.17 8.23
N LEU A 210 -24.97 2.68 8.37
CA LEU A 210 -26.18 2.22 7.68
C LEU A 210 -26.42 0.70 7.76
N ASP A 211 -27.18 0.30 8.75
CA ASP A 211 -27.71 -1.05 8.83
C ASP A 211 -28.67 -1.27 7.63
N ARG A 212 -28.16 -1.98 6.60
CA ARG A 212 -28.97 -2.36 5.42
C ARG A 212 -29.83 -3.59 5.68
N SER A 213 -30.05 -3.97 6.95
CA SER A 213 -30.87 -5.12 7.31
C SER A 213 -32.39 -4.87 7.17
N ASN A 214 -32.79 -3.66 6.73
CA ASN A 214 -34.23 -3.25 6.58
C ASN A 214 -34.61 -2.84 5.14
N VAL A 215 -34.03 -3.46 4.10
CA VAL A 215 -34.53 -3.37 2.74
C VAL A 215 -34.69 -4.76 2.15
#